data_22d59bd125eb191214ee216591e58ad8
#
_entry.id   22d59bd125eb191214ee216591e58ad8
#
_cell.length_a   1.000
_cell.length_b   1.000
_cell.length_c   1.000
_cell.angle_alpha   90.00
_cell.angle_beta   90.00
_cell.angle_gamma   90.00
#
_symmetry.space_group_name_H-M   'P 1'
#
loop_
_entity.id
_entity.type
_entity.pdbx_description
1 polymer ?
#
loop_
_entity_poly.entity_id
_entity_poly.type
_entity_poly.pdbx_seq_one_letter_code
_entity_poly.pdbx_strand_id
1 'polypeptide(L)'
;CVVVANYALCPAISIPGIVQQMVDALAWTWRHIADFGGDPERITVAGHSAGGHLAAMMLTTDLAAHGPHLPPGLVKNALSISGLYDLEPLRLTPFLKNDLKLTPEQVRQASPAMLPRPQQGLLYSAAGGDESDEFLRQNQLIQQAWGAQTVPVCESLPGLNHFSILETLVAPSHRLHRLALELLGL
;
A
#
# COMPACT_ATOMS: atom_id res chain seq x y z
N CYS A 1 -15.38 10.34 3.37
CA CYS A 1 -14.91 9.87 4.68
C CYS A 1 -13.43 9.48 4.61
N VAL A 2 -12.68 9.74 5.67
CA VAL A 2 -11.28 9.29 5.84
C VAL A 2 -11.19 8.45 7.10
N VAL A 3 -10.62 7.26 6.99
CA VAL A 3 -10.33 6.37 8.12
C VAL A 3 -8.83 6.24 8.28
N VAL A 4 -8.32 6.56 9.46
CA VAL A 4 -6.90 6.40 9.81
C VAL A 4 -6.82 5.29 10.86
N ALA A 5 -6.38 4.12 10.42
CA ALA A 5 -6.25 2.97 11.29
C ALA A 5 -4.93 3.00 12.06
N ASN A 6 -4.98 2.67 13.34
CA ASN A 6 -3.79 2.41 14.13
C ASN A 6 -3.42 0.93 14.06
N TYR A 7 -2.14 0.60 14.16
CA TYR A 7 -1.63 -0.77 14.19
C TYR A 7 -0.37 -0.89 15.06
N ALA A 8 -0.11 -2.09 15.55
CA ALA A 8 1.08 -2.37 16.33
C ALA A 8 2.34 -2.36 15.45
N LEU A 9 3.48 -2.05 16.05
CA LEU A 9 4.76 -1.95 15.34
C LEU A 9 5.68 -3.13 15.66
N CYS A 10 6.60 -3.44 14.74
CA CYS A 10 7.72 -4.34 15.03
C CYS A 10 8.59 -3.75 16.15
N PRO A 11 9.18 -4.58 17.01
CA PRO A 11 9.16 -6.04 17.03
C PRO A 11 7.99 -6.67 17.80
N ALA A 12 7.04 -5.87 18.32
CA ALA A 12 5.90 -6.39 19.09
C ALA A 12 4.99 -7.29 18.25
N ILE A 13 4.92 -7.02 16.94
CA ILE A 13 4.22 -7.83 15.95
C ILE A 13 5.09 -7.98 14.69
N SER A 14 4.87 -9.04 13.93
CA SER A 14 5.54 -9.23 12.63
C SER A 14 4.86 -8.44 11.50
N ILE A 15 5.54 -8.21 10.38
CA ILE A 15 4.93 -7.56 9.19
C ILE A 15 3.68 -8.32 8.71
N PRO A 16 3.66 -9.65 8.56
CA PRO A 16 2.41 -10.36 8.26
C PRO A 16 1.30 -10.13 9.30
N GLY A 17 1.66 -9.99 10.57
CA GLY A 17 0.70 -9.63 11.63
C GLY A 17 0.14 -8.22 11.49
N ILE A 18 0.95 -7.25 11.03
CA ILE A 18 0.48 -5.89 10.71
C ILE A 18 -0.49 -5.94 9.51
N VAL A 19 -0.17 -6.73 8.49
CA VAL A 19 -1.07 -6.94 7.34
C VAL A 19 -2.43 -7.47 7.82
N GLN A 20 -2.44 -8.45 8.76
CA GLN A 20 -3.69 -8.94 9.33
C GLN A 20 -4.47 -7.86 10.07
N GLN A 21 -3.82 -7.00 10.85
CA GLN A 21 -4.48 -5.87 11.51
C GLN A 21 -5.11 -4.89 10.50
N MET A 22 -4.48 -4.68 9.34
CA MET A 22 -5.08 -3.86 8.27
C MET A 22 -6.29 -4.53 7.62
N VAL A 23 -6.27 -5.85 7.45
CA VAL A 23 -7.45 -6.61 7.02
C VAL A 23 -8.60 -6.44 8.00
N ASP A 24 -8.33 -6.54 9.31
CA ASP A 24 -9.34 -6.35 10.35
C ASP A 24 -9.91 -4.91 10.34
N ALA A 25 -9.05 -3.92 10.14
CA ALA A 25 -9.45 -2.52 10.00
C ALA A 25 -10.33 -2.29 8.76
N LEU A 26 -9.98 -2.90 7.62
CA LEU A 26 -10.82 -2.84 6.41
C LEU A 26 -12.17 -3.53 6.61
N ALA A 27 -12.17 -4.69 7.26
CA ALA A 27 -13.39 -5.42 7.57
C ALA A 27 -14.33 -4.60 8.48
N TRP A 28 -13.76 -3.92 9.48
CA TRP A 28 -14.50 -2.99 10.31
C TRP A 28 -15.03 -1.82 9.51
N THR A 29 -14.19 -1.19 8.72
CA THR A 29 -14.57 -0.04 7.88
C THR A 29 -15.72 -0.39 6.95
N TRP A 30 -15.62 -1.51 6.24
CA TRP A 30 -16.66 -1.95 5.31
C TRP A 30 -18.01 -2.15 6.03
N ARG A 31 -18.02 -2.70 7.24
CA ARG A 31 -19.25 -2.94 8.01
C ARG A 31 -19.89 -1.69 8.58
N HIS A 32 -19.10 -0.66 8.89
CA HIS A 32 -19.56 0.48 9.70
C HIS A 32 -19.49 1.83 9.00
N ILE A 33 -18.76 1.95 7.88
CA ILE A 33 -18.50 3.28 7.30
C ILE A 33 -19.77 3.99 6.82
N ALA A 34 -20.82 3.25 6.49
CA ALA A 34 -22.12 3.83 6.14
C ALA A 34 -22.74 4.64 7.29
N ASP A 35 -22.52 4.23 8.54
CA ASP A 35 -22.99 4.95 9.74
C ASP A 35 -22.32 6.31 9.89
N PHE A 36 -21.19 6.50 9.21
CA PHE A 36 -20.40 7.75 9.19
C PHE A 36 -20.55 8.52 7.87
N GLY A 37 -21.50 8.11 7.01
CA GLY A 37 -21.75 8.77 5.73
C GLY A 37 -20.79 8.38 4.60
N GLY A 38 -19.98 7.33 4.77
CA GLY A 38 -19.13 6.78 3.73
C GLY A 38 -19.83 5.70 2.92
N ASP A 39 -19.26 5.37 1.77
CA ASP A 39 -19.77 4.33 0.89
C ASP A 39 -18.87 3.08 0.98
N PRO A 40 -19.36 1.96 1.55
CA PRO A 40 -18.58 0.73 1.69
C PRO A 40 -18.20 0.09 0.33
N GLU A 41 -18.92 0.43 -0.75
CA GLU A 41 -18.60 -0.07 -2.10
C GLU A 41 -17.52 0.75 -2.82
N ARG A 42 -17.03 1.83 -2.20
CA ARG A 42 -16.05 2.74 -2.79
C ARG A 42 -14.83 2.95 -1.91
N ILE A 43 -14.26 1.87 -1.37
CA ILE A 43 -13.08 1.93 -0.50
C ILE A 43 -11.82 2.01 -1.36
N THR A 44 -11.06 3.10 -1.17
CA THR A 44 -9.71 3.31 -1.69
C THR A 44 -8.75 3.35 -0.51
N VAL A 45 -7.61 2.69 -0.61
CA VAL A 45 -6.55 2.71 0.40
C VAL A 45 -5.37 3.54 -0.06
N ALA A 46 -4.74 4.25 0.85
CA ALA A 46 -3.53 5.02 0.56
C ALA A 46 -2.52 4.89 1.68
N GLY A 47 -1.25 4.96 1.34
CA GLY A 47 -0.20 4.92 2.34
C GLY A 47 1.17 5.32 1.79
N HIS A 48 2.05 5.70 2.70
CA HIS A 48 3.42 6.11 2.41
C HIS A 48 4.42 5.15 3.04
N SER A 49 5.50 4.83 2.33
CA SER A 49 6.58 3.99 2.83
C SER A 49 6.06 2.62 3.27
N ALA A 50 6.15 2.25 4.56
CA ALA A 50 5.51 1.06 5.11
C ALA A 50 3.99 1.05 4.86
N GLY A 51 3.32 2.21 4.91
CA GLY A 51 1.91 2.34 4.55
C GLY A 51 1.65 2.09 3.07
N GLY A 52 2.59 2.45 2.18
CA GLY A 52 2.53 2.12 0.76
C GLY A 52 2.62 0.62 0.49
N HIS A 53 3.47 -0.08 1.25
CA HIS A 53 3.50 -1.54 1.27
C HIS A 53 2.13 -2.12 1.70
N LEU A 54 1.58 -1.63 2.83
CA LEU A 54 0.29 -2.10 3.34
C LEU A 54 -0.86 -1.83 2.33
N ALA A 55 -0.85 -0.68 1.66
CA ALA A 55 -1.84 -0.37 0.63
C ALA A 55 -1.79 -1.37 -0.54
N ALA A 56 -0.60 -1.76 -1.00
CA ALA A 56 -0.44 -2.80 -2.01
C ALA A 56 -0.87 -4.18 -1.50
N MET A 57 -0.52 -4.53 -0.25
CA MET A 57 -0.96 -5.79 0.37
C MET A 57 -2.48 -5.89 0.43
N MET A 58 -3.20 -4.81 0.71
CA MET A 58 -4.67 -4.82 0.79
C MET A 58 -5.34 -5.09 -0.57
N LEU A 59 -4.68 -4.79 -1.68
CA LEU A 59 -5.17 -5.14 -3.02
C LEU A 59 -5.00 -6.62 -3.35
N THR A 60 -3.93 -7.25 -2.88
CA THR A 60 -3.61 -8.65 -3.24
C THR A 60 -4.05 -9.67 -2.18
N THR A 61 -4.43 -9.22 -0.99
CA THR A 61 -4.92 -10.11 0.06
C THR A 61 -6.33 -10.61 -0.29
N ASP A 62 -6.52 -11.94 -0.20
CA ASP A 62 -7.86 -12.53 -0.31
C ASP A 62 -8.69 -12.19 0.94
N LEU A 63 -9.36 -11.05 0.91
CA LEU A 63 -10.17 -10.58 2.03
C LEU A 63 -11.35 -11.52 2.35
N ALA A 64 -11.87 -12.26 1.37
CA ALA A 64 -12.94 -13.24 1.57
C ALA A 64 -12.49 -14.40 2.48
N ALA A 65 -11.21 -14.76 2.46
CA ALA A 65 -10.66 -15.77 3.37
C ALA A 65 -10.62 -15.32 4.83
N HIS A 66 -10.71 -14.00 5.11
CA HIS A 66 -10.64 -13.42 6.45
C HIS A 66 -12.03 -13.15 7.08
N GLY A 67 -13.12 -13.48 6.38
CA GLY A 67 -14.46 -13.39 6.94
C GLY A 67 -15.54 -13.75 5.93
N PRO A 68 -16.56 -14.53 6.35
CA PRO A 68 -17.54 -15.12 5.43
C PRO A 68 -18.45 -14.12 4.70
N HIS A 69 -18.32 -12.84 4.98
CA HIS A 69 -19.16 -11.78 4.39
C HIS A 69 -18.34 -10.65 3.76
N LEU A 70 -17.01 -10.75 3.74
CA LEU A 70 -16.21 -9.73 3.07
C LEU A 70 -16.24 -9.95 1.55
N PRO A 71 -16.67 -8.95 0.77
CA PRO A 71 -16.76 -9.13 -0.68
C PRO A 71 -15.36 -9.24 -1.30
N PRO A 72 -15.20 -10.09 -2.32
CA PRO A 72 -13.99 -10.07 -3.14
C PRO A 72 -13.89 -8.69 -3.81
N GLY A 73 -12.69 -8.10 -3.84
CA GLY A 73 -12.47 -6.78 -4.42
C GLY A 73 -13.08 -5.63 -3.60
N LEU A 74 -13.13 -5.80 -2.28
CA LEU A 74 -13.55 -4.75 -1.33
C LEU A 74 -12.73 -3.48 -1.51
N VAL A 75 -11.41 -3.60 -1.65
CA VAL A 75 -10.54 -2.48 -2.00
C VAL A 75 -10.62 -2.24 -3.51
N LYS A 76 -11.11 -1.09 -3.91
CA LYS A 76 -11.29 -0.72 -5.32
C LYS A 76 -10.00 -0.19 -5.94
N ASN A 77 -9.26 0.61 -5.20
CA ASN A 77 -8.01 1.21 -5.67
C ASN A 77 -7.04 1.40 -4.50
N ALA A 78 -5.76 1.53 -4.83
CA ALA A 78 -4.71 1.87 -3.88
C ALA A 78 -3.77 2.94 -4.42
N LEU A 79 -3.40 3.89 -3.56
CA LEU A 79 -2.30 4.83 -3.79
C LEU A 79 -1.13 4.44 -2.88
N SER A 80 -0.04 4.00 -3.49
CA SER A 80 1.19 3.66 -2.78
C SER A 80 2.24 4.73 -3.07
N ILE A 81 2.63 5.45 -2.04
CA ILE A 81 3.63 6.51 -2.11
C ILE A 81 4.91 5.97 -1.51
N SER A 82 5.99 5.92 -2.30
CA SER A 82 7.30 5.40 -1.88
C SER A 82 7.20 4.02 -1.21
N GLY A 83 6.38 3.14 -1.80
CA GLY A 83 6.05 1.84 -1.23
C GLY A 83 7.18 0.81 -1.37
N LEU A 84 7.04 -0.29 -0.64
CA LEU A 84 7.95 -1.41 -0.61
C LEU A 84 7.23 -2.66 -1.09
N TYR A 85 7.78 -3.34 -2.10
CA TYR A 85 7.08 -4.45 -2.74
C TYR A 85 7.90 -5.75 -2.75
N ASP A 86 9.17 -5.64 -2.38
CA ASP A 86 10.12 -6.73 -2.12
C ASP A 86 10.79 -6.45 -0.77
N LEU A 87 10.54 -7.29 0.22
CA LEU A 87 11.04 -7.08 1.58
C LEU A 87 12.41 -7.71 1.83
N GLU A 88 13.00 -8.41 0.85
CA GLU A 88 14.31 -9.02 1.04
C GLU A 88 15.43 -7.99 1.35
N PRO A 89 15.50 -6.82 0.67
CA PRO A 89 16.45 -5.78 1.04
C PRO A 89 16.31 -5.31 2.50
N LEU A 90 15.06 -5.21 3.00
CA LEU A 90 14.80 -4.83 4.40
C LEU A 90 15.31 -5.88 5.37
N ARG A 91 15.09 -7.16 5.07
CA ARG A 91 15.58 -8.28 5.88
C ARG A 91 17.10 -8.26 6.02
N LEU A 92 17.80 -7.83 4.98
CA LEU A 92 19.25 -7.76 4.93
C LEU A 92 19.83 -6.45 5.49
N THR A 93 19.00 -5.44 5.72
CA THR A 93 19.42 -4.12 6.21
C THR A 93 19.82 -4.20 7.69
N PRO A 94 21.08 -3.91 8.05
CA PRO A 94 21.59 -4.19 9.40
C PRO A 94 20.83 -3.49 10.53
N PHE A 95 20.47 -2.22 10.35
CA PHE A 95 19.79 -1.44 11.38
C PHE A 95 18.29 -1.77 11.53
N LEU A 96 17.67 -2.43 10.54
CA LEU A 96 16.27 -2.87 10.60
C LEU A 96 16.13 -4.31 11.10
N LYS A 97 17.17 -5.11 10.96
CA LYS A 97 17.13 -6.55 11.19
C LYS A 97 16.62 -6.94 12.59
N ASN A 98 17.03 -6.19 13.61
CA ASN A 98 16.68 -6.51 15.01
C ASN A 98 15.22 -6.16 15.34
N ASP A 99 14.66 -5.17 14.69
CA ASP A 99 13.28 -4.73 14.89
C ASP A 99 12.32 -5.53 14.02
N LEU A 100 12.62 -5.68 12.74
CA LEU A 100 11.73 -6.36 11.79
C LEU A 100 11.73 -7.89 11.98
N LYS A 101 12.88 -8.49 12.33
CA LYS A 101 13.06 -9.95 12.53
C LYS A 101 12.47 -10.79 11.41
N LEU A 102 12.52 -10.28 10.16
CA LEU A 102 11.97 -10.93 9.01
C LEU A 102 12.65 -12.27 8.73
N THR A 103 11.85 -13.30 8.57
CA THR A 103 12.30 -14.59 8.04
C THR A 103 12.15 -14.63 6.51
N PRO A 104 12.89 -15.50 5.79
CA PRO A 104 12.70 -15.66 4.35
C PRO A 104 11.25 -16.05 3.98
N GLU A 105 10.55 -16.78 4.84
CA GLU A 105 9.14 -17.13 4.63
C GLU A 105 8.24 -15.91 4.72
N GLN A 106 8.44 -15.06 5.73
CA GLN A 106 7.68 -13.82 5.88
C GLN A 106 7.93 -12.84 4.74
N VAL A 107 9.16 -12.80 4.20
CA VAL A 107 9.47 -12.02 2.99
C VAL A 107 8.59 -12.49 1.82
N ARG A 108 8.52 -13.81 1.56
CA ARG A 108 7.68 -14.34 0.48
C ARG A 108 6.18 -14.04 0.69
N GLN A 109 5.70 -14.16 1.93
CA GLN A 109 4.29 -13.95 2.27
C GLN A 109 3.86 -12.47 2.24
N ALA A 110 4.78 -11.55 2.49
CA ALA A 110 4.47 -10.13 2.64
C ALA A 110 5.17 -9.22 1.61
N SER A 111 5.72 -9.77 0.54
CA SER A 111 6.26 -8.99 -0.58
C SER A 111 5.25 -8.93 -1.72
N PRO A 112 4.54 -7.82 -1.92
CA PRO A 112 3.52 -7.70 -2.97
C PRO A 112 3.99 -8.13 -4.35
N ALA A 113 5.23 -7.81 -4.73
CA ALA A 113 5.78 -8.19 -6.04
C ALA A 113 6.01 -9.70 -6.19
N MET A 114 6.01 -10.47 -5.11
CA MET A 114 6.14 -11.93 -5.12
C MET A 114 4.79 -12.65 -5.08
N LEU A 115 3.71 -11.90 -4.88
CA LEU A 115 2.35 -12.42 -4.81
C LEU A 115 1.64 -12.30 -6.17
N PRO A 116 0.61 -13.10 -6.42
CA PRO A 116 -0.22 -12.93 -7.61
C PRO A 116 -0.77 -11.50 -7.69
N ARG A 117 -0.82 -10.98 -8.91
CA ARG A 117 -1.46 -9.68 -9.15
C ARG A 117 -2.92 -9.73 -8.71
N PRO A 118 -3.47 -8.62 -8.17
CA PRO A 118 -4.88 -8.56 -7.81
C PRO A 118 -5.77 -8.78 -9.03
N GLN A 119 -6.89 -9.46 -8.82
CA GLN A 119 -7.87 -9.74 -9.88
C GLN A 119 -8.73 -8.51 -10.19
N GLN A 120 -8.82 -7.58 -9.27
CA GLN A 120 -9.61 -6.34 -9.35
C GLN A 120 -8.84 -5.20 -8.66
N GLY A 121 -9.18 -3.98 -9.02
CA GLY A 121 -8.59 -2.77 -8.46
C GLY A 121 -7.31 -2.33 -9.18
N LEU A 122 -6.98 -1.07 -8.97
CA LEU A 122 -5.78 -0.44 -9.55
C LEU A 122 -4.83 0.01 -8.45
N LEU A 123 -3.55 -0.13 -8.71
CA LEU A 123 -2.50 0.45 -7.89
C LEU A 123 -1.89 1.65 -8.64
N TYR A 124 -1.96 2.85 -8.04
CA TYR A 124 -1.12 3.95 -8.44
C TYR A 124 0.12 3.97 -7.55
N SER A 125 1.29 3.88 -8.15
CA SER A 125 2.58 3.88 -7.46
C SER A 125 3.37 5.12 -7.83
N ALA A 126 3.78 5.90 -6.83
CA ALA A 126 4.61 7.08 -7.00
C ALA A 126 5.74 7.09 -5.98
N ALA A 127 6.92 7.53 -6.40
CA ALA A 127 8.07 7.76 -5.52
C ALA A 127 8.68 9.13 -5.80
N GLY A 128 9.40 9.70 -4.85
CA GLY A 128 10.19 10.89 -5.09
C GLY A 128 11.40 10.57 -5.98
N GLY A 129 11.66 11.44 -6.96
CA GLY A 129 12.76 11.22 -7.92
C GLY A 129 14.15 11.32 -7.29
N ASP A 130 14.25 11.96 -6.12
CA ASP A 130 15.50 12.15 -5.37
C ASP A 130 15.60 11.14 -4.18
N GLU A 131 14.77 10.09 -4.18
CA GLU A 131 14.91 8.98 -3.24
C GLU A 131 16.08 8.07 -3.60
N SER A 132 16.43 7.12 -2.71
CA SER A 132 17.49 6.16 -3.02
C SER A 132 17.15 5.28 -4.21
N ASP A 133 18.17 4.75 -4.90
CA ASP A 133 18.03 3.82 -6.02
C ASP A 133 17.12 2.63 -5.63
N GLU A 134 17.13 2.20 -4.38
CA GLU A 134 16.29 1.11 -3.93
C GLU A 134 14.80 1.49 -3.93
N PHE A 135 14.40 2.68 -3.50
CA PHE A 135 13.01 3.11 -3.60
C PHE A 135 12.55 3.26 -5.05
N LEU A 136 13.42 3.77 -5.93
CA LEU A 136 13.13 3.87 -7.36
C LEU A 136 13.00 2.47 -7.99
N ARG A 137 13.87 1.52 -7.59
CA ARG A 137 13.77 0.11 -8.00
C ARG A 137 12.46 -0.52 -7.54
N GLN A 138 12.08 -0.33 -6.27
CA GLN A 138 10.83 -0.83 -5.72
C GLN A 138 9.62 -0.31 -6.51
N ASN A 139 9.60 0.99 -6.80
CA ASN A 139 8.54 1.62 -7.59
C ASN A 139 8.37 0.96 -8.98
N GLN A 140 9.46 0.73 -9.68
CA GLN A 140 9.43 0.05 -10.98
C GLN A 140 9.07 -1.44 -10.87
N LEU A 141 9.54 -2.10 -9.81
CA LEU A 141 9.35 -3.53 -9.59
C LEU A 141 7.88 -3.91 -9.55
N ILE A 142 7.04 -3.14 -8.87
CA ILE A 142 5.62 -3.50 -8.74
C ILE A 142 4.88 -3.44 -10.07
N GLN A 143 5.20 -2.48 -10.93
CA GLN A 143 4.61 -2.43 -12.27
C GLN A 143 5.13 -3.58 -13.14
N GLN A 144 6.40 -3.96 -13.02
CA GLN A 144 6.94 -5.12 -13.73
C GLN A 144 6.26 -6.42 -13.28
N ALA A 145 6.01 -6.58 -11.97
CA ALA A 145 5.41 -7.78 -11.42
C ALA A 145 3.91 -7.90 -11.73
N TRP A 146 3.15 -6.81 -11.60
CA TRP A 146 1.70 -6.83 -11.76
C TRP A 146 1.20 -6.37 -13.13
N GLY A 147 2.07 -5.76 -13.93
CA GLY A 147 1.78 -5.24 -15.27
C GLY A 147 1.08 -3.88 -15.26
N ALA A 148 1.21 -3.16 -16.37
CA ALA A 148 0.65 -1.80 -16.53
C ALA A 148 -0.89 -1.73 -16.48
N GLN A 149 -1.59 -2.84 -16.69
CA GLN A 149 -3.05 -2.88 -16.55
C GLN A 149 -3.47 -2.76 -15.08
N THR A 150 -2.72 -3.35 -14.15
CA THR A 150 -2.97 -3.29 -12.71
C THR A 150 -2.31 -2.05 -12.09
N VAL A 151 -1.14 -1.65 -12.61
CA VAL A 151 -0.36 -0.49 -12.16
C VAL A 151 -0.24 0.51 -13.32
N PRO A 152 -1.33 1.21 -13.68
CA PRO A 152 -1.31 2.12 -14.82
C PRO A 152 -0.49 3.39 -14.57
N VAL A 153 -0.27 3.74 -13.32
CA VAL A 153 0.59 4.84 -12.89
C VAL A 153 1.76 4.29 -12.10
N CYS A 154 2.97 4.54 -12.58
CA CYS A 154 4.24 4.21 -11.92
C CYS A 154 5.20 5.37 -12.20
N GLU A 155 5.18 6.37 -11.34
CA GLU A 155 5.87 7.64 -11.58
C GLU A 155 6.96 7.89 -10.53
N SER A 156 8.10 8.46 -10.99
CA SER A 156 9.09 9.09 -10.12
C SER A 156 8.95 10.60 -10.27
N LEU A 157 8.63 11.28 -9.17
CA LEU A 157 8.33 12.71 -9.17
C LEU A 157 9.61 13.52 -8.90
N PRO A 158 10.14 14.27 -9.88
CA PRO A 158 11.44 14.94 -9.77
C PRO A 158 11.50 15.97 -8.65
N GLY A 159 12.67 16.13 -8.02
CA GLY A 159 12.92 17.12 -7.00
C GLY A 159 12.29 16.83 -5.64
N LEU A 160 11.74 15.63 -5.46
CA LEU A 160 11.11 15.19 -4.21
C LEU A 160 11.88 14.02 -3.61
N ASN A 161 12.13 14.12 -2.30
CA ASN A 161 12.69 13.01 -1.52
C ASN A 161 11.58 12.27 -0.78
N HIS A 162 11.96 11.24 -0.02
CA HIS A 162 11.05 10.35 0.72
C HIS A 162 10.04 11.06 1.63
N PHE A 163 10.35 12.24 2.14
CA PHE A 163 9.47 13.00 3.03
C PHE A 163 8.74 14.13 2.31
N SER A 164 9.46 14.90 1.47
CA SER A 164 8.86 16.03 0.77
C SER A 164 7.77 15.63 -0.23
N ILE A 165 7.78 14.39 -0.71
CA ILE A 165 6.71 13.87 -1.57
C ILE A 165 5.34 13.94 -0.88
N LEU A 166 5.26 13.74 0.44
CA LEU A 166 4.00 13.81 1.19
C LEU A 166 3.41 15.23 1.22
N GLU A 167 4.25 16.25 1.26
CA GLU A 167 3.79 17.64 1.26
C GLU A 167 3.03 17.97 -0.02
N THR A 168 3.33 17.28 -1.10
CA THR A 168 2.67 17.50 -2.39
C THR A 168 1.26 16.90 -2.46
N LEU A 169 0.89 16.03 -1.52
CA LEU A 169 -0.46 15.46 -1.47
C LEU A 169 -1.51 16.52 -1.13
N VAL A 170 -1.14 17.57 -0.38
CA VAL A 170 -2.05 18.68 -0.02
C VAL A 170 -1.97 19.86 -0.99
N ALA A 171 -1.17 19.78 -2.05
CA ALA A 171 -0.99 20.82 -3.04
C ALA A 171 -1.85 20.57 -4.30
N PRO A 172 -2.98 21.26 -4.53
CA PRO A 172 -3.94 20.93 -5.60
C PRO A 172 -3.35 20.93 -7.02
N SER A 173 -2.33 21.74 -7.26
CA SER A 173 -1.64 21.79 -8.56
C SER A 173 -0.64 20.66 -8.78
N HIS A 174 -0.30 19.91 -7.73
CA HIS A 174 0.73 18.89 -7.82
C HIS A 174 0.20 17.57 -8.39
N ARG A 175 1.09 16.82 -9.07
CA ARG A 175 0.73 15.54 -9.71
C ARG A 175 0.20 14.53 -8.71
N LEU A 176 0.81 14.38 -7.54
CA LEU A 176 0.39 13.41 -6.53
C LEU A 176 -1.02 13.68 -6.00
N HIS A 177 -1.37 14.96 -5.77
CA HIS A 177 -2.73 15.35 -5.38
C HIS A 177 -3.76 14.94 -6.43
N ARG A 178 -3.47 15.22 -7.72
CA ARG A 178 -4.36 14.82 -8.83
C ARG A 178 -4.52 13.31 -8.92
N LEU A 179 -3.44 12.54 -8.76
CA LEU A 179 -3.52 11.08 -8.74
C LEU A 179 -4.44 10.56 -7.62
N ALA A 180 -4.38 11.17 -6.43
CA ALA A 180 -5.26 10.81 -5.33
C ALA A 180 -6.73 11.09 -5.67
N LEU A 181 -7.04 12.25 -6.28
CA LEU A 181 -8.39 12.59 -6.70
C LEU A 181 -8.90 11.66 -7.83
N GLU A 182 -8.07 11.39 -8.82
CA GLU A 182 -8.40 10.45 -9.91
C GLU A 182 -8.82 9.07 -9.36
N LEU A 183 -8.09 8.54 -8.37
CA LEU A 183 -8.43 7.26 -7.73
C LEU A 183 -9.74 7.31 -6.94
N LEU A 184 -10.10 8.47 -6.41
CA LEU A 184 -11.36 8.69 -5.68
C LEU A 184 -12.54 8.98 -6.62
N GLY A 185 -12.30 9.19 -7.91
CA GLY A 185 -13.30 9.58 -8.89
C GLY A 185 -13.80 11.02 -8.70
N LEU A 186 -12.89 11.93 -8.30
CA LEU A 186 -13.15 13.35 -8.04
C LEU A 186 -12.44 14.25 -9.06
#